data_26d2f8a91d024f2d4deff12a7ac109aa
#
_entry.id   26d2f8a91d024f2d4deff12a7ac109aa
#
_cell.length_a   1.000
_cell.length_b   1.000
_cell.length_c   1.000
_cell.angle_alpha   90.00
_cell.angle_beta   90.00
_cell.angle_gamma   90.00
#
_symmetry.space_group_name_H-M   'P 1'
#
loop_
_entity.id
_entity.type
_entity.pdbx_description
1 polymer ?
#
loop_
_entity_poly.entity_id
_entity_poly.type
_entity_poly.pdbx_seq_one_letter_code
_entity_poly.pdbx_strand_id
1 'polypeptide(L)'
;NLVVVKGKLGELEQSEIAFKQAIGIDPNYAKAHVNFADLLLQIGQSKRALQICEEYLKQHPGNSELTAFKTIVLHELGDHLKAEKILSIKNFLKTEKIKKPDNYRNISDFNSALVSHLRGHPTLTEAPQSHATRNGQHSGELLESPKGPFGALEGLLISYMIKYKEELGAQTEHPFMLAAPRKMKLSVWGVIMRQEGHQLPHIHPSAWLSGVYYLEVP
;
A
#
# COMPACT_ATOMS: atom_id res chain seq x y z
N ASN A 1 -7.20 19.41 -6.08
CA ASN A 1 -7.85 19.57 -4.79
C ASN A 1 -7.47 20.93 -4.19
N LEU A 2 -8.45 21.86 -4.14
CA LEU A 2 -8.26 23.28 -3.76
C LEU A 2 -7.68 23.45 -2.35
N VAL A 3 -8.10 22.60 -1.39
CA VAL A 3 -7.65 22.66 0.01
C VAL A 3 -6.15 22.40 0.12
N VAL A 4 -5.66 21.37 -0.57
CA VAL A 4 -4.23 21.03 -0.57
C VAL A 4 -3.40 22.12 -1.24
N VAL A 5 -3.92 22.71 -2.31
CA VAL A 5 -3.25 23.84 -3.00
C VAL A 5 -3.13 25.05 -2.09
N LYS A 6 -4.18 25.43 -1.38
CA LYS A 6 -4.17 26.55 -0.43
C LYS A 6 -3.14 26.32 0.69
N GLY A 7 -3.09 25.12 1.25
CA GLY A 7 -2.09 24.78 2.28
C GLY A 7 -0.66 24.95 1.77
N LYS A 8 -0.37 24.48 0.55
CA LYS A 8 0.96 24.63 -0.07
C LYS A 8 1.37 26.08 -0.34
N LEU A 9 0.40 26.97 -0.55
CA LEU A 9 0.64 28.41 -0.77
C LEU A 9 0.74 29.22 0.53
N GLY A 10 0.75 28.58 1.70
CA GLY A 10 0.83 29.26 2.99
C GLY A 10 -0.48 29.81 3.53
N GLU A 11 -1.61 29.57 2.87
CA GLU A 11 -2.96 29.94 3.34
C GLU A 11 -3.48 28.95 4.39
N LEU A 12 -2.70 28.76 5.46
CA LEU A 12 -2.90 27.69 6.45
C LEU A 12 -4.25 27.77 7.17
N GLU A 13 -4.64 28.97 7.59
CA GLU A 13 -5.90 29.18 8.31
C GLU A 13 -7.12 28.84 7.44
N GLN A 14 -7.11 29.28 6.20
CA GLN A 14 -8.17 28.96 5.25
C GLN A 14 -8.20 27.46 4.92
N SER A 15 -7.05 26.82 4.86
CA SER A 15 -6.94 25.38 4.63
C SER A 15 -7.49 24.60 5.83
N GLU A 16 -7.20 25.01 7.05
CA GLU A 16 -7.75 24.39 8.27
C GLU A 16 -9.28 24.50 8.31
N ILE A 17 -9.83 25.67 8.00
CA ILE A 17 -11.29 25.87 7.92
C ILE A 17 -11.90 24.95 6.87
N ALA A 18 -11.30 24.87 5.67
CA ALA A 18 -11.80 24.03 4.60
C ALA A 18 -11.75 22.53 4.91
N PHE A 19 -10.72 22.05 5.63
CA PHE A 19 -10.67 20.66 6.10
C PHE A 19 -11.73 20.38 7.15
N LYS A 20 -11.92 21.27 8.13
CA LYS A 20 -12.99 21.15 9.13
C LYS A 20 -14.38 21.11 8.49
N GLN A 21 -14.62 21.92 7.48
CA GLN A 21 -15.87 21.90 6.72
C GLN A 21 -16.05 20.58 5.96
N ALA A 22 -15.01 20.09 5.26
CA ALA A 22 -15.06 18.83 4.55
C ALA A 22 -15.35 17.63 5.49
N ILE A 23 -14.71 17.60 6.66
CA ILE A 23 -14.95 16.59 7.70
C ILE A 23 -16.36 16.74 8.31
N GLY A 24 -16.85 17.97 8.47
CA GLY A 24 -18.21 18.23 8.94
C GLY A 24 -19.31 17.75 7.97
N ILE A 25 -19.02 17.83 6.66
CA ILE A 25 -19.93 17.34 5.58
C ILE A 25 -19.89 15.81 5.52
N ASP A 26 -18.71 15.21 5.53
CA ASP A 26 -18.53 13.76 5.53
C ASP A 26 -17.46 13.35 6.56
N PRO A 27 -17.88 12.98 7.79
CA PRO A 27 -16.96 12.52 8.83
C PRO A 27 -16.21 11.23 8.48
N ASN A 28 -16.72 10.45 7.51
CA ASN A 28 -16.10 9.19 7.07
C ASN A 28 -15.11 9.38 5.91
N TYR A 29 -14.91 10.61 5.43
CA TYR A 29 -13.99 10.88 4.32
C TYR A 29 -12.53 10.82 4.81
N ALA A 30 -11.95 9.64 4.81
CA ALA A 30 -10.58 9.35 5.27
C ALA A 30 -9.55 10.33 4.69
N LYS A 31 -9.65 10.66 3.39
CA LYS A 31 -8.71 11.54 2.70
C LYS A 31 -8.69 12.97 3.26
N ALA A 32 -9.82 13.47 3.73
CA ALA A 32 -9.87 14.79 4.39
C ALA A 32 -9.08 14.76 5.71
N HIS A 33 -9.25 13.70 6.51
CA HIS A 33 -8.52 13.53 7.77
C HIS A 33 -7.01 13.37 7.56
N VAL A 34 -6.57 12.55 6.58
CA VAL A 34 -5.15 12.40 6.25
C VAL A 34 -4.55 13.73 5.81
N ASN A 35 -5.20 14.43 4.87
CA ASN A 35 -4.68 15.71 4.37
C ASN A 35 -4.67 16.80 5.45
N PHE A 36 -5.63 16.78 6.38
CA PHE A 36 -5.63 17.70 7.51
C PHE A 36 -4.51 17.39 8.51
N ALA A 37 -4.33 16.12 8.85
CA ALA A 37 -3.24 15.68 9.71
C ALA A 37 -1.87 15.98 9.07
N ASP A 38 -1.72 15.82 7.75
CA ASP A 38 -0.51 16.16 7.01
C ASP A 38 -0.22 17.66 7.06
N LEU A 39 -1.22 18.51 6.83
CA LEU A 39 -1.08 19.96 6.99
C LEU A 39 -0.58 20.32 8.40
N LEU A 40 -1.22 19.75 9.44
CA LEU A 40 -0.84 19.99 10.82
C LEU A 40 0.60 19.53 11.11
N LEU A 41 1.02 18.41 10.55
CA LEU A 41 2.37 17.90 10.68
C LEU A 41 3.40 18.85 10.04
N GLN A 42 3.12 19.29 8.80
CA GLN A 42 4.00 20.23 8.07
C GLN A 42 4.20 21.57 8.78
N ILE A 43 3.24 22.01 9.57
CA ILE A 43 3.35 23.25 10.38
C ILE A 43 3.81 23.00 11.82
N GLY A 44 4.35 21.81 12.11
CA GLY A 44 4.91 21.47 13.44
C GLY A 44 3.87 21.19 14.52
N GLN A 45 2.60 21.03 14.17
CA GLN A 45 1.52 20.73 15.12
C GLN A 45 1.26 19.23 15.27
N SER A 46 2.32 18.46 15.46
CA SER A 46 2.32 16.97 15.45
C SER A 46 1.33 16.38 16.47
N LYS A 47 1.15 17.00 17.63
CA LYS A 47 0.16 16.53 18.63
C LYS A 47 -1.28 16.62 18.11
N ARG A 48 -1.62 17.70 17.40
CA ARG A 48 -2.94 17.86 16.78
C ARG A 48 -3.12 16.90 15.60
N ALA A 49 -2.07 16.69 14.81
CA ALA A 49 -2.08 15.68 13.75
C ALA A 49 -2.36 14.28 14.30
N LEU A 50 -1.73 13.91 15.43
CA LEU A 50 -2.01 12.64 16.10
C LEU A 50 -3.47 12.54 16.55
N GLN A 51 -4.02 13.59 17.14
CA GLN A 51 -5.41 13.63 17.58
C GLN A 51 -6.39 13.39 16.43
N ILE A 52 -6.20 14.04 15.26
CA ILE A 52 -7.02 13.81 14.06
C ILE A 52 -6.99 12.34 13.64
N CYS A 53 -5.80 11.73 13.62
CA CYS A 53 -5.67 10.30 13.28
C CYS A 53 -6.42 9.41 14.30
N GLU A 54 -6.26 9.68 15.58
CA GLU A 54 -6.86 8.87 16.65
C GLU A 54 -8.38 8.98 16.72
N GLU A 55 -8.93 10.18 16.52
CA GLU A 55 -10.38 10.40 16.47
C GLU A 55 -11.03 9.63 15.34
N TYR A 56 -10.44 9.67 14.15
CA TYR A 56 -10.96 8.90 13.01
C TYR A 56 -10.83 7.39 13.24
N LEU A 57 -9.66 6.92 13.71
CA LEU A 57 -9.40 5.50 13.91
C LEU A 57 -10.21 4.87 15.05
N LYS A 58 -10.80 5.63 15.96
CA LYS A 58 -11.76 5.11 16.95
C LYS A 58 -13.00 4.52 16.29
N GLN A 59 -13.46 5.10 15.19
CA GLN A 59 -14.63 4.64 14.45
C GLN A 59 -14.25 3.73 13.28
N HIS A 60 -13.03 3.84 12.76
CA HIS A 60 -12.52 3.13 11.60
C HIS A 60 -11.17 2.46 11.89
N PRO A 61 -11.09 1.53 12.86
CA PRO A 61 -9.81 0.99 13.37
C PRO A 61 -8.98 0.24 12.31
N GLY A 62 -9.62 -0.24 11.24
CA GLY A 62 -8.97 -0.92 10.11
C GLY A 62 -8.56 0.00 8.95
N ASN A 63 -8.68 1.33 9.08
CA ASN A 63 -8.29 2.23 7.99
C ASN A 63 -6.76 2.28 7.84
N SER A 64 -6.25 1.72 6.74
CA SER A 64 -4.81 1.59 6.49
C SER A 64 -4.13 2.94 6.25
N GLU A 65 -4.80 3.89 5.62
CA GLU A 65 -4.25 5.20 5.27
C GLU A 65 -3.99 6.05 6.53
N LEU A 66 -4.98 6.15 7.42
CA LEU A 66 -4.81 6.85 8.69
C LEU A 66 -3.88 6.09 9.66
N THR A 67 -3.88 4.76 9.62
CA THR A 67 -2.95 3.95 10.43
C THR A 67 -1.51 4.20 9.99
N ALA A 68 -1.23 4.18 8.69
CA ALA A 68 0.09 4.49 8.16
C ALA A 68 0.52 5.93 8.51
N PHE A 69 -0.38 6.90 8.32
CA PHE A 69 -0.07 8.30 8.64
C PHE A 69 0.16 8.51 10.14
N LYS A 70 -0.61 7.85 11.01
CA LYS A 70 -0.39 7.86 12.47
C LYS A 70 1.02 7.40 12.83
N THR A 71 1.58 6.39 12.14
CA THR A 71 2.95 5.94 12.43
C THR A 71 3.99 7.02 12.10
N ILE A 72 3.80 7.78 11.01
CA ILE A 72 4.66 8.91 10.65
C ILE A 72 4.60 9.98 11.75
N VAL A 73 3.40 10.35 12.18
CA VAL A 73 3.22 11.34 13.25
C VAL A 73 3.84 10.90 14.58
N LEU A 74 3.71 9.61 14.92
CA LEU A 74 4.33 9.07 16.14
C LEU A 74 5.87 9.11 16.06
N HIS A 75 6.46 8.84 14.90
CA HIS A 75 7.91 8.99 14.69
C HIS A 75 8.35 10.44 14.88
N GLU A 76 7.62 11.41 14.34
CA GLU A 76 7.91 12.84 14.51
C GLU A 76 7.79 13.29 15.99
N LEU A 77 6.89 12.69 16.73
CA LEU A 77 6.75 12.92 18.19
C LEU A 77 7.80 12.18 19.04
N GLY A 78 8.67 11.35 18.42
CA GLY A 78 9.64 10.52 19.13
C GLY A 78 9.05 9.27 19.81
N ASP A 79 7.77 8.96 19.60
CA ASP A 79 7.10 7.78 20.18
C ASP A 79 7.29 6.54 19.27
N HIS A 80 8.56 6.19 19.08
CA HIS A 80 8.94 5.08 18.20
C HIS A 80 8.39 3.73 18.66
N LEU A 81 8.23 3.53 19.97
CA LEU A 81 7.69 2.28 20.50
C LEU A 81 6.22 2.06 20.11
N LYS A 82 5.40 3.12 20.12
CA LYS A 82 4.01 3.01 19.65
C LYS A 82 3.94 2.83 18.14
N ALA A 83 4.77 3.53 17.38
CA ALA A 83 4.86 3.36 15.94
C ALA A 83 5.25 1.90 15.58
N GLU A 84 6.27 1.34 16.24
CA GLU A 84 6.72 -0.03 16.01
C GLU A 84 5.64 -1.08 16.36
N LYS A 85 4.85 -0.86 17.43
CA LYS A 85 3.71 -1.73 17.76
C LYS A 85 2.66 -1.77 16.66
N ILE A 86 2.41 -0.63 16.01
CA ILE A 86 1.46 -0.55 14.88
C ILE A 86 2.05 -1.20 13.64
N LEU A 87 3.31 -0.93 13.29
CA LEU A 87 3.97 -1.51 12.14
C LEU A 87 4.19 -3.01 12.30
N SER A 88 4.61 -3.41 13.50
CA SER A 88 4.80 -4.82 13.91
C SER A 88 5.47 -5.69 12.82
N ILE A 89 6.53 -5.16 12.19
CA ILE A 89 7.20 -5.75 11.02
C ILE A 89 7.57 -7.21 11.26
N LYS A 90 8.07 -7.55 12.46
CA LYS A 90 8.44 -8.92 12.81
C LYS A 90 7.28 -9.91 12.72
N ASN A 91 6.06 -9.45 12.98
CA ASN A 91 4.87 -10.30 12.97
C ASN A 91 4.19 -10.36 11.60
N PHE A 92 4.18 -9.24 10.89
CA PHE A 92 3.38 -9.09 9.67
C PHE A 92 4.18 -9.14 8.37
N LEU A 93 5.50 -8.90 8.39
CA LEU A 93 6.33 -9.10 7.21
C LEU A 93 6.75 -10.56 7.12
N LYS A 94 6.40 -11.21 6.00
CA LYS A 94 6.83 -12.58 5.68
C LYS A 94 7.57 -12.60 4.37
N THR A 95 8.62 -13.40 4.31
CA THR A 95 9.36 -13.69 3.09
C THR A 95 9.31 -15.20 2.83
N GLU A 96 8.94 -15.56 1.60
CA GLU A 96 8.81 -16.96 1.20
C GLU A 96 9.49 -17.20 -0.16
N LYS A 97 10.01 -18.39 -0.36
CA LYS A 97 10.46 -18.83 -1.68
C LYS A 97 9.30 -19.52 -2.39
N ILE A 98 8.88 -18.97 -3.51
CA ILE A 98 7.82 -19.56 -4.32
C ILE A 98 8.29 -20.90 -4.90
N LYS A 99 7.47 -21.93 -4.78
CA LYS A 99 7.66 -23.21 -5.46
C LYS A 99 7.25 -23.09 -6.92
N LYS A 100 7.93 -23.83 -7.79
CA LYS A 100 7.54 -23.91 -9.21
C LYS A 100 6.12 -24.50 -9.35
N PRO A 101 5.28 -24.01 -10.27
CA PRO A 101 4.08 -24.73 -10.67
C PRO A 101 4.41 -26.07 -11.35
N ASP A 102 3.48 -27.05 -11.28
CA ASP A 102 3.74 -28.40 -11.77
C ASP A 102 4.02 -28.49 -13.28
N ASN A 103 3.43 -27.60 -14.06
CA ASN A 103 3.60 -27.52 -15.51
C ASN A 103 4.92 -26.87 -15.96
N TYR A 104 5.83 -26.52 -15.03
CA TYR A 104 7.16 -26.01 -15.35
C TYR A 104 8.25 -26.95 -14.86
N ARG A 105 9.38 -27.07 -15.58
CA ARG A 105 10.49 -27.94 -15.21
C ARG A 105 11.19 -27.47 -13.92
N ASN A 106 11.38 -26.17 -13.81
CA ASN A 106 12.03 -25.53 -12.66
C ASN A 106 11.50 -24.08 -12.50
N ILE A 107 11.92 -23.40 -11.44
CA ILE A 107 11.49 -22.03 -11.15
C ILE A 107 12.04 -21.00 -12.16
N SER A 108 13.22 -21.24 -12.73
CA SER A 108 13.81 -20.36 -13.73
C SER A 108 13.00 -20.35 -15.02
N ASP A 109 12.53 -21.52 -15.49
CA ASP A 109 11.65 -21.62 -16.66
C ASP A 109 10.33 -20.86 -16.41
N PHE A 110 9.78 -20.98 -15.21
CA PHE A 110 8.58 -20.25 -14.84
C PHE A 110 8.80 -18.74 -14.83
N ASN A 111 9.87 -18.28 -14.19
CA ASN A 111 10.22 -16.85 -14.14
C ASN A 111 10.47 -16.30 -15.56
N SER A 112 11.18 -17.05 -16.41
CA SER A 112 11.41 -16.65 -17.81
C SER A 112 10.12 -16.51 -18.60
N ALA A 113 9.14 -17.39 -18.37
CA ALA A 113 7.83 -17.29 -18.99
C ALA A 113 7.06 -16.05 -18.52
N LEU A 114 7.09 -15.74 -17.21
CA LEU A 114 6.49 -14.53 -16.64
C LEU A 114 7.13 -13.26 -17.19
N VAL A 115 8.46 -13.20 -17.26
CA VAL A 115 9.22 -12.08 -17.82
C VAL A 115 8.87 -11.86 -19.28
N SER A 116 8.88 -12.95 -20.09
CA SER A 116 8.54 -12.87 -21.51
C SER A 116 7.12 -12.34 -21.73
N HIS A 117 6.16 -12.85 -20.96
CA HIS A 117 4.76 -12.40 -21.03
C HIS A 117 4.62 -10.93 -20.62
N LEU A 118 5.28 -10.51 -19.52
CA LEU A 118 5.25 -9.12 -19.06
C LEU A 118 5.85 -8.18 -20.11
N ARG A 119 7.02 -8.53 -20.68
CA ARG A 119 7.68 -7.70 -21.71
C ARG A 119 6.86 -7.53 -22.98
N GLY A 120 6.06 -8.53 -23.34
CA GLY A 120 5.14 -8.50 -24.49
C GLY A 120 3.75 -7.99 -24.15
N HIS A 121 3.46 -7.62 -22.89
CA HIS A 121 2.11 -7.27 -22.49
C HIS A 121 1.69 -5.89 -23.04
N PRO A 122 0.52 -5.76 -23.70
CA PRO A 122 0.13 -4.52 -24.40
C PRO A 122 -0.05 -3.32 -23.46
N THR A 123 -0.24 -3.54 -22.18
CA THR A 123 -0.39 -2.47 -21.19
C THR A 123 0.93 -2.03 -20.55
N LEU A 124 2.06 -2.67 -20.90
CA LEU A 124 3.37 -2.27 -20.37
C LEU A 124 3.80 -0.96 -21.01
N THR A 125 3.85 0.10 -20.24
CA THR A 125 4.21 1.45 -20.69
C THR A 125 5.16 2.12 -19.70
N GLU A 126 5.73 3.26 -20.08
CA GLU A 126 6.49 4.10 -19.14
C GLU A 126 5.61 4.45 -17.94
N ALA A 127 6.16 4.30 -16.74
CA ALA A 127 5.42 4.58 -15.52
C ALA A 127 5.02 6.06 -15.45
N PRO A 128 3.72 6.39 -15.29
CA PRO A 128 3.28 7.77 -15.16
C PRO A 128 3.87 8.43 -13.92
N GLN A 129 4.03 9.75 -13.94
CA GLN A 129 4.52 10.51 -12.78
C GLN A 129 3.65 10.35 -11.53
N SER A 130 2.37 10.03 -11.70
CA SER A 130 1.43 9.75 -10.60
C SER A 130 1.69 8.41 -9.90
N HIS A 131 2.47 7.51 -10.49
CA HIS A 131 2.88 6.25 -9.89
C HIS A 131 4.11 6.44 -9.01
N ALA A 132 4.37 5.46 -8.13
CA ALA A 132 5.58 5.47 -7.30
C ALA A 132 6.86 5.14 -8.09
N THR A 133 6.74 4.44 -9.21
CA THR A 133 7.87 4.01 -10.04
C THR A 133 8.56 5.19 -10.71
N ARG A 134 9.89 5.24 -10.61
CA ARG A 134 10.79 6.19 -11.28
C ARG A 134 11.77 5.43 -12.15
N ASN A 135 12.02 5.92 -13.35
CA ASN A 135 12.90 5.32 -14.35
C ASN A 135 12.59 3.84 -14.61
N GLY A 136 11.33 3.56 -14.95
CA GLY A 136 10.85 2.20 -15.20
C GLY A 136 9.52 2.15 -15.93
N GLN A 137 9.12 0.94 -16.27
CA GLN A 137 7.84 0.64 -16.92
C GLN A 137 6.89 -0.02 -15.92
N HIS A 138 5.59 0.15 -16.16
CA HIS A 138 4.52 -0.40 -15.34
C HIS A 138 3.45 -0.99 -16.25
N SER A 139 2.97 -2.19 -15.93
CA SER A 139 1.84 -2.77 -16.64
C SER A 139 0.50 -2.41 -15.99
N GLY A 140 -0.59 -2.61 -16.70
CA GLY A 140 -1.92 -2.76 -16.13
C GLY A 140 -2.09 -4.11 -15.42
N GLU A 141 -3.35 -4.50 -15.20
CA GLU A 141 -3.72 -5.76 -14.55
C GLU A 141 -3.30 -6.98 -15.40
N LEU A 142 -2.54 -7.88 -14.80
CA LEU A 142 -2.01 -9.08 -15.46
C LEU A 142 -2.88 -10.33 -15.26
N LEU A 143 -3.90 -10.24 -14.43
CA LEU A 143 -4.85 -11.33 -14.20
C LEU A 143 -6.12 -11.23 -15.06
N GLU A 144 -6.18 -10.25 -15.97
CA GLU A 144 -7.19 -10.22 -17.02
C GLU A 144 -6.84 -11.24 -18.14
N SER A 145 -7.85 -11.69 -18.85
CA SER A 145 -7.66 -12.72 -19.88
C SER A 145 -7.07 -12.12 -21.19
N PRO A 146 -6.09 -12.78 -21.80
CA PRO A 146 -5.47 -14.06 -21.43
C PRO A 146 -4.36 -13.90 -20.38
N LYS A 147 -4.48 -14.59 -19.24
CA LYS A 147 -3.53 -14.48 -18.12
C LYS A 147 -2.14 -15.07 -18.43
N GLY A 148 -2.04 -15.94 -19.43
CA GLY A 148 -0.79 -16.66 -19.72
C GLY A 148 -0.20 -17.31 -18.44
N PRO A 149 1.14 -17.21 -18.23
CA PRO A 149 1.79 -17.80 -17.06
C PRO A 149 1.35 -17.17 -15.73
N PHE A 150 0.78 -15.95 -15.74
CA PHE A 150 0.26 -15.29 -14.54
C PHE A 150 -0.95 -16.01 -13.93
N GLY A 151 -1.67 -16.86 -14.69
CA GLY A 151 -2.71 -17.73 -14.13
C GLY A 151 -2.14 -18.76 -13.15
N ALA A 152 -0.97 -19.32 -13.41
CA ALA A 152 -0.29 -20.22 -12.48
C ALA A 152 0.25 -19.45 -11.25
N LEU A 153 0.79 -18.25 -11.47
CA LEU A 153 1.23 -17.37 -10.37
C LEU A 153 0.07 -17.00 -9.46
N GLU A 154 -1.10 -16.68 -10.01
CA GLU A 154 -2.32 -16.36 -9.25
C GLU A 154 -2.66 -17.47 -8.25
N GLY A 155 -2.69 -18.72 -8.71
CA GLY A 155 -2.97 -19.88 -7.84
C GLY A 155 -1.98 -20.03 -6.69
N LEU A 156 -0.68 -19.83 -6.98
CA LEU A 156 0.36 -19.84 -5.95
C LEU A 156 0.18 -18.70 -4.94
N LEU A 157 0.00 -17.48 -5.40
CA LEU A 157 -0.18 -16.31 -4.52
C LEU A 157 -1.40 -16.47 -3.61
N ILE A 158 -2.52 -16.96 -4.14
CA ILE A 158 -3.72 -17.24 -3.34
C ILE A 158 -3.40 -18.27 -2.25
N SER A 159 -2.68 -19.34 -2.56
CA SER A 159 -2.29 -20.36 -1.59
C SER A 159 -1.39 -19.78 -0.49
N TYR A 160 -0.42 -18.94 -0.85
CA TYR A 160 0.44 -18.26 0.12
C TYR A 160 -0.34 -17.25 0.98
N MET A 161 -1.30 -16.53 0.40
CA MET A 161 -2.15 -15.58 1.15
C MET A 161 -3.04 -16.30 2.16
N ILE A 162 -3.62 -17.46 1.81
CA ILE A 162 -4.41 -18.29 2.72
C ILE A 162 -3.54 -18.77 3.87
N LYS A 163 -2.38 -19.37 3.57
CA LYS A 163 -1.40 -19.81 4.57
C LYS A 163 -0.98 -18.67 5.49
N TYR A 164 -0.64 -17.52 4.93
CA TYR A 164 -0.27 -16.32 5.69
C TYR A 164 -1.36 -15.89 6.67
N LYS A 165 -2.62 -15.86 6.22
CA LYS A 165 -3.77 -15.52 7.07
C LYS A 165 -3.97 -16.53 8.20
N GLU A 166 -3.78 -17.82 7.94
CA GLU A 166 -3.86 -18.89 8.94
C GLU A 166 -2.74 -18.77 9.98
N GLU A 167 -1.49 -18.49 9.55
CA GLU A 167 -0.35 -18.30 10.44
C GLU A 167 -0.48 -17.07 11.36
N LEU A 168 -1.15 -16.02 10.91
CA LEU A 168 -1.38 -14.83 11.74
C LEU A 168 -2.31 -15.12 12.94
N GLY A 169 -3.15 -16.12 12.83
CA GLY A 169 -3.99 -16.61 13.93
C GLY A 169 -4.87 -15.52 14.57
N ALA A 170 -4.97 -15.57 15.90
CA ALA A 170 -5.94 -14.78 16.68
C ALA A 170 -5.43 -13.38 17.10
N GLN A 171 -4.56 -12.70 16.36
CA GLN A 171 -4.17 -11.30 16.65
C GLN A 171 -5.31 -10.32 16.30
N THR A 172 -6.49 -10.56 16.85
CA THR A 172 -7.77 -9.96 16.43
C THR A 172 -7.88 -8.46 16.72
N GLU A 173 -7.08 -7.91 17.61
CA GLU A 173 -7.16 -6.48 18.01
C GLU A 173 -6.21 -5.57 17.22
N HIS A 174 -5.28 -6.13 16.44
CA HIS A 174 -4.36 -5.32 15.69
C HIS A 174 -5.05 -4.66 14.48
N PRO A 175 -4.81 -3.35 14.17
CA PRO A 175 -5.47 -2.64 13.05
C PRO A 175 -5.38 -3.39 11.71
N PHE A 176 -4.25 -4.02 11.41
CA PHE A 176 -4.07 -4.83 10.22
C PHE A 176 -5.05 -6.02 10.17
N MET A 177 -5.29 -6.69 11.28
CA MET A 177 -6.23 -7.81 11.35
C MET A 177 -7.69 -7.35 11.35
N LEU A 178 -7.99 -6.22 11.97
CA LEU A 178 -9.32 -5.59 11.89
C LEU A 178 -9.69 -5.19 10.46
N ALA A 179 -8.70 -4.86 9.63
CA ALA A 179 -8.88 -4.56 8.21
C ALA A 179 -9.05 -5.80 7.33
N ALA A 180 -8.86 -7.02 7.84
CA ALA A 180 -8.87 -8.25 7.03
C ALA A 180 -10.22 -8.47 6.34
N PRO A 181 -10.27 -8.56 5.01
CA PRO A 181 -11.53 -8.69 4.28
C PRO A 181 -12.09 -10.11 4.40
N ARG A 182 -13.42 -10.22 4.33
CA ARG A 182 -14.11 -11.53 4.25
C ARG A 182 -13.94 -12.16 2.86
N LYS A 183 -13.88 -11.34 1.81
CA LYS A 183 -13.64 -11.77 0.43
C LYS A 183 -12.43 -11.02 -0.09
N MET A 184 -11.52 -11.70 -0.74
CA MET A 184 -10.30 -11.14 -1.31
C MET A 184 -10.39 -11.20 -2.83
N LYS A 185 -9.90 -10.14 -3.48
CA LYS A 185 -9.59 -10.10 -4.91
C LYS A 185 -8.10 -9.86 -5.02
N LEU A 186 -7.41 -10.66 -5.82
CA LEU A 186 -6.01 -10.45 -6.16
C LEU A 186 -5.94 -9.51 -7.37
N SER A 187 -5.01 -8.57 -7.33
CA SER A 187 -4.62 -7.72 -8.44
C SER A 187 -3.11 -7.83 -8.61
N VAL A 188 -2.66 -8.01 -9.84
CA VAL A 188 -1.23 -8.20 -10.14
C VAL A 188 -0.82 -7.30 -11.31
N TRP A 189 0.23 -6.55 -11.10
CA TRP A 189 0.90 -5.78 -12.14
C TRP A 189 2.39 -6.02 -12.10
N GLY A 190 3.06 -5.76 -13.21
CA GLY A 190 4.49 -5.89 -13.32
C GLY A 190 5.19 -4.53 -13.40
N VAL A 191 6.37 -4.48 -12.80
CA VAL A 191 7.26 -3.32 -12.88
C VAL A 191 8.60 -3.76 -13.43
N ILE A 192 9.09 -3.09 -14.48
CA ILE A 192 10.42 -3.27 -15.01
C ILE A 192 11.21 -2.00 -14.72
N MET A 193 12.20 -2.11 -13.86
CA MET A 193 13.07 -0.98 -13.54
C MET A 193 14.30 -0.98 -14.44
N ARG A 194 14.73 0.21 -14.84
CA ARG A 194 16.02 0.41 -15.51
C ARG A 194 17.11 0.64 -14.48
N GLN A 195 18.35 0.79 -14.93
CA GLN A 195 19.46 1.22 -14.09
C GLN A 195 19.06 2.50 -13.32
N GLU A 196 19.34 2.54 -12.01
CA GLU A 196 18.92 3.62 -11.09
C GLU A 196 17.40 3.76 -10.92
N GLY A 197 16.59 2.86 -11.48
CA GLY A 197 15.15 2.83 -11.26
C GLY A 197 14.81 2.52 -9.80
N HIS A 198 13.79 3.17 -9.28
CA HIS A 198 13.33 2.95 -7.91
C HIS A 198 11.84 3.22 -7.76
N GLN A 199 11.29 2.81 -6.63
CA GLN A 199 9.95 3.20 -6.22
C GLN A 199 10.02 4.17 -5.04
N LEU A 200 9.24 5.24 -5.12
CA LEU A 200 9.05 6.14 -3.98
C LEU A 200 8.29 5.39 -2.87
N PRO A 201 8.52 5.74 -1.59
CA PRO A 201 7.70 5.25 -0.50
C PRO A 201 6.21 5.53 -0.77
N HIS A 202 5.39 4.49 -0.69
CA HIS A 202 3.96 4.58 -0.96
C HIS A 202 3.20 3.50 -0.19
N ILE A 203 1.88 3.66 -0.12
CA ILE A 203 0.96 2.66 0.43
C ILE A 203 -0.08 2.28 -0.62
N HIS A 204 -0.73 1.15 -0.41
CA HIS A 204 -1.88 0.68 -1.19
C HIS A 204 -3.14 0.74 -0.32
N PRO A 205 -3.81 1.91 -0.19
CA PRO A 205 -4.89 2.10 0.78
C PRO A 205 -6.13 1.23 0.51
N SER A 206 -6.33 0.80 -0.73
CA SER A 206 -7.42 -0.11 -1.11
C SER A 206 -7.09 -1.59 -0.90
N ALA A 207 -5.85 -1.94 -0.54
CA ALA A 207 -5.42 -3.32 -0.33
C ALA A 207 -5.24 -3.61 1.16
N TRP A 208 -5.69 -4.80 1.58
CA TRP A 208 -5.38 -5.32 2.91
C TRP A 208 -3.95 -5.83 2.99
N LEU A 209 -3.50 -6.57 1.98
CA LEU A 209 -2.16 -7.16 1.89
C LEU A 209 -1.52 -6.73 0.58
N SER A 210 -0.26 -6.36 0.64
CA SER A 210 0.58 -6.11 -0.52
C SER A 210 1.80 -7.03 -0.48
N GLY A 211 2.25 -7.49 -1.65
CA GLY A 211 3.41 -8.34 -1.78
C GLY A 211 4.19 -8.05 -3.05
N VAL A 212 5.46 -8.44 -3.05
CA VAL A 212 6.33 -8.33 -4.23
C VAL A 212 6.93 -9.70 -4.53
N TYR A 213 6.88 -10.11 -5.78
CA TYR A 213 7.60 -11.27 -6.28
C TYR A 213 8.67 -10.81 -7.27
N TYR A 214 9.93 -11.08 -6.93
CA TYR A 214 11.07 -10.72 -7.76
C TYR A 214 11.32 -11.82 -8.80
N LEU A 215 11.08 -11.50 -10.09
CA LEU A 215 11.33 -12.41 -11.21
C LEU A 215 12.81 -12.42 -11.61
N GLU A 216 13.40 -11.24 -11.66
CA GLU A 216 14.81 -10.97 -11.93
C GLU A 216 15.29 -9.90 -10.94
N VAL A 217 16.48 -10.06 -10.41
CA VAL A 217 17.20 -9.06 -9.61
C VAL A 217 18.58 -8.86 -10.22
N PRO A 218 19.15 -7.64 -10.16
CA PRO A 218 20.50 -7.36 -10.63
C PRO A 218 21.55 -8.22 -9.99
#